data_dffebb0b79c1a350f5cddabdbdfac1e3
#
_entry.id   dffebb0b79c1a350f5cddabdbdfac1e3
#
_cell.length_a   1.000
_cell.length_b   1.000
_cell.length_c   1.000
_cell.angle_alpha   90.00
_cell.angle_beta   90.00
_cell.angle_gamma   90.00
#
_symmetry.space_group_name_H-M   'P 1'
#
loop_
_entity.id
_entity.type
_entity.pdbx_description
1 polymer ?
#
loop_
_entity_poly.entity_id
_entity_poly.type
_entity_poly.pdbx_seq_one_letter_code
_entity_poly.pdbx_strand_id
1 'polypeptide(L)'
;MKILVLSTGGTIGSATKDGVMSPDKNATALLVLLYESSFQDVAEFDCESVSDILSENVTEPFYEKLINRLLAVDTEKYDGVIVLHGTDTLAYTSSLAAMVCRSLPIPVGFVGANYPLKHPKSKAFVNFRAAVEYLKAGGRGFFVPYENSDGKTYIHLATRLTEADFLHDDFHSLGDAVLAEFKDGKIIFSNDSRLPSQEELSKPLSGITDGEFELSGRVVLLKSYPGLDYSELRIKHDNVCAVV
;
A
#
# COMPACT_ATOMS: atom_id res chain seq x y z
N MET A 1 -3.89 19.49 -8.93
CA MET A 1 -3.74 18.00 -8.73
C MET A 1 -4.94 17.52 -7.97
N LYS A 2 -5.59 16.48 -8.45
CA LYS A 2 -6.73 15.85 -7.77
C LYS A 2 -6.41 14.38 -7.44
N ILE A 3 -6.58 13.99 -6.18
CA ILE A 3 -6.19 12.68 -5.65
C ILE A 3 -7.43 11.96 -5.12
N LEU A 4 -7.60 10.70 -5.52
CA LEU A 4 -8.59 9.82 -4.91
C LEU A 4 -7.98 9.12 -3.69
N VAL A 5 -8.59 9.27 -2.53
CA VAL A 5 -8.20 8.56 -1.31
C VAL A 5 -9.18 7.43 -1.05
N LEU A 6 -8.70 6.20 -1.13
CA LEU A 6 -9.45 4.99 -0.85
C LEU A 6 -9.13 4.50 0.56
N SER A 7 -10.12 4.42 1.44
CA SER A 7 -9.97 3.86 2.78
C SER A 7 -10.33 2.38 2.79
N THR A 8 -9.47 1.55 3.37
CA THR A 8 -9.73 0.12 3.57
C THR A 8 -9.84 -0.28 5.04
N GLY A 9 -9.74 0.68 5.95
CA GLY A 9 -9.64 0.44 7.39
C GLY A 9 -8.18 0.43 7.87
N GLY A 10 -7.79 -0.60 8.60
CA GLY A 10 -6.46 -0.71 9.19
C GLY A 10 -6.21 0.24 10.36
N THR A 11 -5.00 0.23 10.91
CA THR A 11 -4.63 1.05 12.08
C THR A 11 -4.73 2.55 11.82
N ILE A 12 -4.37 2.99 10.62
CA ILE A 12 -4.46 4.41 10.21
C ILE A 12 -5.90 4.92 10.22
N GLY A 13 -6.85 4.05 9.85
CA GLY A 13 -8.30 4.30 9.86
C GLY A 13 -8.99 3.89 11.16
N SER A 14 -8.27 3.69 12.27
CA SER A 14 -8.82 3.18 13.52
C SER A 14 -8.70 4.18 14.67
N ALA A 15 -9.55 4.01 15.67
CA ALA A 15 -9.43 4.67 16.96
C ALA A 15 -9.31 3.62 18.08
N THR A 16 -8.55 3.95 19.12
CA THR A 16 -8.48 3.11 20.31
C THR A 16 -9.59 3.52 21.28
N LYS A 17 -10.49 2.59 21.58
CA LYS A 17 -11.51 2.75 22.61
C LYS A 17 -11.39 1.61 23.61
N ASP A 18 -11.22 1.92 24.88
CA ASP A 18 -11.07 0.94 25.97
C ASP A 18 -9.96 -0.10 25.71
N GLY A 19 -8.86 0.32 25.09
CA GLY A 19 -7.73 -0.56 24.75
C GLY A 19 -7.93 -1.46 23.53
N VAL A 20 -9.10 -1.38 22.87
CA VAL A 20 -9.41 -2.15 21.67
C VAL A 20 -9.38 -1.22 20.46
N MET A 21 -8.67 -1.65 19.39
CA MET A 21 -8.67 -0.96 18.11
C MET A 21 -9.97 -1.23 17.36
N SER A 22 -10.62 -0.18 16.93
CA SER A 22 -11.82 -0.27 16.07
C SER A 22 -11.75 0.75 14.94
N PRO A 23 -12.28 0.43 13.76
CA PRO A 23 -12.32 1.35 12.63
C PRO A 23 -13.01 2.68 13.00
N ASP A 24 -12.40 3.80 12.58
CA ASP A 24 -12.96 5.15 12.74
C ASP A 24 -13.25 5.73 11.35
N LYS A 25 -14.52 5.78 10.99
CA LYS A 25 -14.99 6.32 9.68
C LYS A 25 -14.57 7.76 9.42
N ASN A 26 -14.17 8.50 10.47
CA ASN A 26 -13.74 9.88 10.36
C ASN A 26 -12.21 10.02 10.20
N ALA A 27 -11.44 8.96 10.38
CA ALA A 27 -9.97 9.03 10.37
C ALA A 27 -9.42 9.53 9.02
N THR A 28 -9.98 9.07 7.90
CA THR A 28 -9.59 9.53 6.56
C THR A 28 -9.85 11.01 6.38
N ALA A 29 -11.05 11.48 6.73
CA ALA A 29 -11.39 12.90 6.62
C ALA A 29 -10.51 13.75 7.54
N LEU A 30 -10.22 13.27 8.75
CA LEU A 30 -9.32 13.97 9.67
C LEU A 30 -7.90 14.05 9.13
N LEU A 31 -7.38 12.99 8.52
CA LEU A 31 -6.04 12.96 7.93
C LEU A 31 -5.91 13.98 6.78
N VAL A 32 -6.91 14.03 5.90
CA VAL A 32 -6.99 15.00 4.80
C VAL A 32 -7.08 16.43 5.35
N LEU A 33 -7.97 16.68 6.31
CA LEU A 33 -8.11 17.99 6.95
C LEU A 33 -6.82 18.46 7.64
N LEU A 34 -6.08 17.56 8.28
CA LEU A 34 -4.78 17.88 8.87
C LEU A 34 -3.77 18.27 7.81
N TYR A 35 -3.76 17.60 6.67
CA TYR A 35 -2.90 17.95 5.54
C TYR A 35 -3.28 19.32 4.98
N GLU A 36 -4.54 19.55 4.66
CA GLU A 36 -5.06 20.82 4.11
C GLU A 36 -4.80 22.01 5.04
N SER A 37 -4.95 21.82 6.35
CA SER A 37 -4.69 22.88 7.34
C SER A 37 -3.21 23.17 7.56
N SER A 38 -2.32 22.25 7.21
CA SER A 38 -0.88 22.36 7.43
C SER A 38 -0.12 22.98 6.26
N PHE A 39 -0.70 22.99 5.05
CA PHE A 39 -0.01 23.42 3.84
C PHE A 39 -0.88 24.35 3.00
N GLN A 40 -0.23 25.31 2.27
CA GLN A 40 -0.93 26.29 1.40
C GLN A 40 -1.18 25.74 0.00
N ASP A 41 -0.26 24.95 -0.53
CA ASP A 41 -0.36 24.32 -1.85
C ASP A 41 -0.90 22.89 -1.70
N VAL A 42 -2.20 22.78 -1.56
CA VAL A 42 -2.90 21.52 -1.34
C VAL A 42 -3.41 20.90 -2.63
N ALA A 43 -3.36 19.58 -2.68
CA ALA A 43 -4.12 18.81 -3.66
C ALA A 43 -5.62 18.82 -3.29
N GLU A 44 -6.49 18.66 -4.27
CA GLU A 44 -7.90 18.35 -4.04
C GLU A 44 -8.05 16.85 -3.74
N PHE A 45 -8.88 16.52 -2.77
CA PHE A 45 -9.09 15.12 -2.37
C PHE A 45 -10.55 14.71 -2.50
N ASP A 46 -10.80 13.60 -3.20
CA ASP A 46 -12.06 12.85 -3.10
C ASP A 46 -11.79 11.63 -2.22
N CYS A 47 -12.63 11.40 -1.22
CA CYS A 47 -12.47 10.29 -0.27
C CYS A 47 -13.59 9.26 -0.45
N GLU A 48 -13.22 7.98 -0.49
CA GLU A 48 -14.15 6.86 -0.63
C GLU A 48 -13.75 5.71 0.30
N SER A 49 -14.74 5.06 0.94
CA SER A 49 -14.51 3.85 1.73
C SER A 49 -14.75 2.61 0.88
N VAL A 50 -13.70 1.84 0.65
CA VAL A 50 -13.78 0.54 -0.05
C VAL A 50 -14.11 -0.56 0.95
N SER A 51 -13.48 -0.55 2.11
CA SER A 51 -13.66 -1.54 3.16
C SER A 51 -13.41 -0.89 4.53
N ASP A 52 -13.72 -1.64 5.57
CA ASP A 52 -13.52 -1.23 6.96
C ASP A 52 -13.04 -2.46 7.75
N ILE A 53 -11.82 -2.90 7.43
CA ILE A 53 -11.24 -4.14 7.93
C ILE A 53 -9.87 -3.88 8.57
N LEU A 54 -9.56 -4.62 9.63
CA LEU A 54 -8.19 -4.70 10.14
C LEU A 54 -7.36 -5.59 9.23
N SER A 55 -6.11 -5.21 8.95
CA SER A 55 -5.32 -5.83 7.88
C SER A 55 -4.99 -7.30 8.12
N GLU A 56 -4.93 -7.73 9.38
CA GLU A 56 -4.78 -9.14 9.74
C GLU A 56 -6.00 -10.01 9.37
N ASN A 57 -7.15 -9.39 9.08
CA ASN A 57 -8.39 -10.08 8.69
C ASN A 57 -8.68 -10.02 7.19
N VAL A 58 -7.71 -9.61 6.38
CA VAL A 58 -7.85 -9.54 4.92
C VAL A 58 -8.11 -10.93 4.33
N THR A 59 -9.06 -11.00 3.41
CA THR A 59 -9.50 -12.22 2.72
C THR A 59 -9.63 -11.99 1.22
N GLU A 60 -9.82 -13.05 0.44
CA GLU A 60 -10.00 -12.97 -1.02
C GLU A 60 -11.04 -11.93 -1.47
N PRO A 61 -12.28 -11.86 -0.89
CA PRO A 61 -13.25 -10.84 -1.28
C PRO A 61 -12.79 -9.40 -1.05
N PHE A 62 -11.92 -9.16 -0.07
CA PHE A 62 -11.34 -7.83 0.13
C PHE A 62 -10.42 -7.46 -1.04
N TYR A 63 -9.53 -8.37 -1.45
CA TYR A 63 -8.65 -8.14 -2.58
C TYR A 63 -9.42 -7.88 -3.86
N GLU A 64 -10.43 -8.71 -4.15
CA GLU A 64 -11.30 -8.54 -5.33
C GLU A 64 -11.94 -7.16 -5.34
N LYS A 65 -12.54 -6.76 -4.22
CA LYS A 65 -13.19 -5.45 -4.10
C LYS A 65 -12.21 -4.29 -4.30
N LEU A 66 -11.03 -4.34 -3.67
CA LEU A 66 -10.04 -3.27 -3.79
C LEU A 66 -9.45 -3.20 -5.21
N ILE A 67 -9.08 -4.34 -5.78
CA ILE A 67 -8.50 -4.40 -7.12
C ILE A 67 -9.50 -3.92 -8.17
N ASN A 68 -10.75 -4.41 -8.12
CA ASN A 68 -11.79 -3.97 -9.06
C ASN A 68 -12.09 -2.49 -8.91
N ARG A 69 -12.05 -1.96 -7.67
CA ARG A 69 -12.20 -0.51 -7.48
C ARG A 69 -11.03 0.28 -8.06
N LEU A 70 -9.80 -0.21 -7.96
CA LEU A 70 -8.63 0.42 -8.58
C LEU A 70 -8.72 0.38 -10.11
N LEU A 71 -9.10 -0.76 -10.70
CA LEU A 71 -9.29 -0.90 -12.16
C LEU A 71 -10.39 0.02 -12.71
N ALA A 72 -11.39 0.36 -11.89
CA ALA A 72 -12.50 1.25 -12.23
C ALA A 72 -12.22 2.74 -11.92
N VAL A 73 -10.97 3.12 -11.62
CA VAL A 73 -10.63 4.53 -11.37
C VAL A 73 -10.71 5.33 -12.67
N ASP A 74 -11.42 6.46 -12.60
CA ASP A 74 -11.44 7.45 -13.69
C ASP A 74 -10.08 8.19 -13.75
N THR A 75 -9.22 7.75 -14.66
CA THR A 75 -7.87 8.27 -14.83
C THR A 75 -7.82 9.63 -15.56
N GLU A 76 -8.95 10.11 -16.10
CA GLU A 76 -9.05 11.47 -16.62
C GLU A 76 -9.39 12.46 -15.50
N LYS A 77 -10.04 11.98 -14.43
CA LYS A 77 -10.45 12.79 -13.29
C LYS A 77 -9.36 12.92 -12.23
N TYR A 78 -8.56 11.87 -12.01
CA TYR A 78 -7.58 11.82 -10.92
C TYR A 78 -6.15 11.73 -11.42
N ASP A 79 -5.28 12.52 -10.80
CA ASP A 79 -3.83 12.52 -11.08
C ASP A 79 -3.09 11.40 -10.34
N GLY A 80 -3.73 10.80 -9.33
CA GLY A 80 -3.19 9.68 -8.54
C GLY A 80 -4.20 9.15 -7.53
N VAL A 81 -3.87 7.99 -6.96
CA VAL A 81 -4.66 7.32 -5.92
C VAL A 81 -3.80 7.11 -4.68
N ILE A 82 -4.37 7.33 -3.51
CA ILE A 82 -3.79 6.93 -2.22
C ILE A 82 -4.74 5.94 -1.55
N VAL A 83 -4.24 4.75 -1.24
CA VAL A 83 -4.95 3.70 -0.51
C VAL A 83 -4.48 3.73 0.94
N LEU A 84 -5.37 4.03 1.88
CA LEU A 84 -5.09 3.90 3.31
C LEU A 84 -5.30 2.45 3.72
N HIS A 85 -4.25 1.82 4.27
CA HIS A 85 -4.21 0.39 4.53
C HIS A 85 -3.54 0.09 5.89
N GLY A 86 -3.82 -1.08 6.46
CA GLY A 86 -3.11 -1.55 7.65
C GLY A 86 -1.74 -2.15 7.31
N THR A 87 -0.85 -2.19 8.30
CA THR A 87 0.56 -2.58 8.10
C THR A 87 0.78 -4.06 7.91
N ASP A 88 -0.04 -4.94 8.53
CA ASP A 88 0.21 -6.39 8.56
C ASP A 88 0.23 -7.05 7.18
N THR A 89 -0.61 -6.59 6.26
CA THR A 89 -0.69 -7.12 4.89
C THR A 89 -0.36 -6.09 3.82
N LEU A 90 0.25 -4.96 4.21
CA LEU A 90 0.59 -3.86 3.30
C LEU A 90 1.46 -4.31 2.13
N ALA A 91 2.50 -5.10 2.40
CA ALA A 91 3.40 -5.60 1.37
C ALA A 91 2.69 -6.52 0.37
N TYR A 92 1.81 -7.37 0.84
CA TYR A 92 1.01 -8.28 -0.01
C TYR A 92 0.01 -7.50 -0.88
N THR A 93 -0.78 -6.64 -0.25
CA THR A 93 -1.83 -5.88 -0.95
C THR A 93 -1.25 -4.94 -1.99
N SER A 94 -0.20 -4.19 -1.63
CA SER A 94 0.44 -3.24 -2.55
C SER A 94 1.14 -3.95 -3.72
N SER A 95 1.77 -5.09 -3.47
CA SER A 95 2.41 -5.90 -4.50
C SER A 95 1.38 -6.52 -5.46
N LEU A 96 0.29 -7.10 -4.93
CA LEU A 96 -0.80 -7.64 -5.75
C LEU A 96 -1.41 -6.55 -6.63
N ALA A 97 -1.74 -5.40 -6.05
CA ALA A 97 -2.28 -4.27 -6.80
C ALA A 97 -1.32 -3.81 -7.91
N ALA A 98 -0.03 -3.71 -7.62
CA ALA A 98 0.98 -3.32 -8.60
C ALA A 98 1.09 -4.32 -9.78
N MET A 99 0.89 -5.61 -9.52
CA MET A 99 0.91 -6.63 -10.57
C MET A 99 -0.36 -6.63 -11.41
N VAL A 100 -1.53 -6.57 -10.76
CA VAL A 100 -2.83 -6.69 -11.45
C VAL A 100 -3.21 -5.39 -12.14
N CYS A 101 -3.08 -4.25 -11.44
CA CYS A 101 -3.50 -2.94 -11.94
C CYS A 101 -2.39 -2.20 -12.72
N ARG A 102 -1.38 -2.92 -13.22
CA ARG A 102 -0.23 -2.35 -13.95
C ARG A 102 -0.58 -1.62 -15.25
N SER A 103 -1.82 -1.73 -15.70
CA SER A 103 -2.35 -0.98 -16.85
C SER A 103 -2.80 0.44 -16.48
N LEU A 104 -2.90 0.77 -15.19
CA LEU A 104 -3.26 2.12 -14.77
C LEU A 104 -2.16 3.12 -15.12
N PRO A 105 -2.48 4.22 -15.83
CA PRO A 105 -1.50 5.22 -16.24
C PRO A 105 -1.14 6.22 -15.12
N ILE A 106 -1.87 6.18 -13.99
CA ILE A 106 -1.68 7.07 -12.85
C ILE A 106 -1.01 6.36 -11.68
N PRO A 107 -0.21 7.06 -10.85
CA PRO A 107 0.45 6.47 -9.70
C PRO A 107 -0.53 6.08 -8.59
N VAL A 108 -0.21 5.00 -7.86
CA VAL A 108 -0.99 4.49 -6.74
C VAL A 108 -0.09 4.32 -5.52
N GLY A 109 -0.33 5.09 -4.47
CA GLY A 109 0.39 5.00 -3.20
C GLY A 109 -0.40 4.21 -2.15
N PHE A 110 0.27 3.34 -1.41
CA PHE A 110 -0.32 2.64 -0.26
C PHE A 110 0.26 3.22 1.03
N VAL A 111 -0.60 3.72 1.91
CA VAL A 111 -0.18 4.41 3.14
C VAL A 111 -0.69 3.64 4.34
N GLY A 112 0.24 3.17 5.16
CA GLY A 112 -0.03 2.51 6.43
C GLY A 112 0.56 3.28 7.61
N ALA A 113 0.17 2.88 8.83
CA ALA A 113 0.79 3.32 10.06
C ALA A 113 0.57 2.27 11.16
N ASN A 114 1.58 2.10 12.01
CA ASN A 114 1.55 1.16 13.13
C ASN A 114 0.77 1.67 14.35
N TYR A 115 0.43 2.97 14.38
CA TYR A 115 -0.40 3.59 15.42
C TYR A 115 -1.53 4.41 14.80
N PRO A 116 -2.71 4.46 15.47
CA PRO A 116 -3.81 5.33 15.05
C PRO A 116 -3.37 6.79 14.91
N LEU A 117 -4.03 7.53 14.00
CA LEU A 117 -3.66 8.92 13.66
C LEU A 117 -3.46 9.83 14.87
N LYS A 118 -4.28 9.69 15.90
CA LYS A 118 -4.21 10.53 17.13
C LYS A 118 -3.16 10.08 18.14
N HIS A 119 -2.49 8.97 17.91
CA HIS A 119 -1.46 8.48 18.82
C HIS A 119 -0.16 9.29 18.67
N PRO A 120 0.54 9.67 19.78
CA PRO A 120 1.75 10.50 19.71
C PRO A 120 2.89 9.91 18.87
N LYS A 121 2.94 8.58 18.75
CA LYS A 121 3.94 7.86 17.95
C LYS A 121 3.47 7.56 16.51
N SER A 122 2.30 8.05 16.12
CA SER A 122 1.74 7.74 14.80
C SER A 122 2.59 8.33 13.69
N LYS A 123 2.89 7.50 12.70
CA LYS A 123 3.54 7.87 11.44
C LYS A 123 2.53 8.17 10.32
N ALA A 124 1.23 8.07 10.62
CA ALA A 124 0.16 8.23 9.64
C ALA A 124 0.25 9.51 8.83
N PHE A 125 0.45 10.64 9.52
CA PHE A 125 0.51 11.94 8.86
C PHE A 125 1.76 12.12 8.00
N VAL A 126 2.92 11.71 8.48
CA VAL A 126 4.17 11.83 7.70
C VAL A 126 4.15 10.91 6.48
N ASN A 127 3.64 9.68 6.62
CA ASN A 127 3.52 8.74 5.50
C ASN A 127 2.51 9.24 4.46
N PHE A 128 1.37 9.78 4.88
CA PHE A 128 0.40 10.40 3.99
C PHE A 128 0.98 11.62 3.26
N ARG A 129 1.64 12.51 3.99
CA ARG A 129 2.33 13.66 3.41
C ARG A 129 3.36 13.23 2.38
N ALA A 130 4.19 12.25 2.70
CA ALA A 130 5.19 11.72 1.78
C ALA A 130 4.57 11.15 0.50
N ALA A 131 3.39 10.49 0.60
CA ALA A 131 2.64 10.04 -0.57
C ALA A 131 2.21 11.22 -1.44
N VAL A 132 1.61 12.25 -0.87
CA VAL A 132 1.14 13.43 -1.62
C VAL A 132 2.33 14.16 -2.25
N GLU A 133 3.43 14.37 -1.51
CA GLU A 133 4.61 15.05 -2.04
C GLU A 133 5.31 14.21 -3.13
N TYR A 134 5.26 12.87 -3.05
CA TYR A 134 5.76 12.01 -4.13
C TYR A 134 4.96 12.18 -5.42
N LEU A 135 3.63 12.24 -5.32
CA LEU A 135 2.75 12.52 -6.46
C LEU A 135 3.02 13.91 -7.05
N LYS A 136 3.13 14.96 -6.20
CA LYS A 136 3.41 16.34 -6.62
C LYS A 136 4.79 16.48 -7.29
N ALA A 137 5.78 15.71 -6.87
CA ALA A 137 7.11 15.68 -7.46
C ALA A 137 7.18 14.93 -8.79
N GLY A 138 6.06 14.39 -9.29
CA GLY A 138 6.00 13.61 -10.53
C GLY A 138 6.32 12.13 -10.36
N GLY A 139 6.27 11.63 -9.12
CA GLY A 139 6.44 10.21 -8.83
C GLY A 139 5.42 9.32 -9.56
N ARG A 140 5.83 8.14 -9.97
CA ARG A 140 5.08 7.20 -10.81
C ARG A 140 5.06 5.80 -10.22
N GLY A 141 4.18 4.97 -10.79
CA GLY A 141 4.04 3.56 -10.43
C GLY A 141 3.28 3.32 -9.13
N PHE A 142 3.41 2.09 -8.63
CA PHE A 142 2.82 1.67 -7.35
C PHE A 142 3.89 1.77 -6.27
N PHE A 143 3.60 2.51 -5.20
CA PHE A 143 4.60 2.87 -4.20
C PHE A 143 4.05 2.83 -2.77
N VAL A 144 4.95 2.72 -1.80
CA VAL A 144 4.62 2.72 -0.37
C VAL A 144 5.57 3.68 0.34
N PRO A 145 5.08 4.83 0.85
CA PRO A 145 5.86 5.69 1.74
C PRO A 145 5.79 5.17 3.17
N TYR A 146 6.94 5.07 3.82
CA TYR A 146 6.96 4.67 5.22
C TYR A 146 8.14 5.30 5.98
N GLU A 147 7.84 5.90 7.14
CA GLU A 147 8.86 6.37 8.07
C GLU A 147 9.26 5.24 9.01
N ASN A 148 10.52 4.84 8.93
CA ASN A 148 11.12 3.81 9.76
C ASN A 148 11.55 4.33 11.14
N SER A 149 12.00 3.44 12.00
CA SER A 149 12.46 3.74 13.36
C SER A 149 13.71 4.63 13.38
N ASP A 150 14.48 4.66 12.30
CA ASP A 150 15.63 5.55 12.09
C ASP A 150 15.22 7.02 11.82
N GLY A 151 13.93 7.31 11.76
CA GLY A 151 13.36 8.63 11.50
C GLY A 151 13.44 9.07 10.04
N LYS A 152 13.79 8.17 9.12
CA LYS A 152 13.77 8.43 7.68
C LYS A 152 12.50 7.89 7.04
N THR A 153 11.98 8.67 6.10
CA THR A 153 10.80 8.25 5.33
C THR A 153 11.24 7.81 3.94
N TYR A 154 11.10 6.53 3.68
CA TYR A 154 11.45 5.93 2.39
C TYR A 154 10.21 5.77 1.51
N ILE A 155 10.41 5.91 0.20
CA ILE A 155 9.40 5.59 -0.81
C ILE A 155 9.81 4.28 -1.48
N HIS A 156 9.12 3.22 -1.13
CA HIS A 156 9.38 1.88 -1.64
C HIS A 156 8.62 1.63 -2.95
N LEU A 157 9.21 0.86 -3.87
CA LEU A 157 8.46 0.27 -4.97
C LEU A 157 7.60 -0.88 -4.43
N ALA A 158 6.29 -0.85 -4.64
CA ALA A 158 5.35 -1.78 -4.04
C ALA A 158 5.71 -3.27 -4.25
N THR A 159 6.20 -3.63 -5.45
CA THR A 159 6.61 -5.01 -5.77
C THR A 159 7.94 -5.45 -5.13
N ARG A 160 8.64 -4.55 -4.45
CA ARG A 160 9.88 -4.84 -3.72
C ARG A 160 9.75 -4.69 -2.20
N LEU A 161 8.59 -4.28 -1.73
CA LEU A 161 8.35 -4.13 -0.30
C LEU A 161 8.35 -5.51 0.37
N THR A 162 9.11 -5.66 1.46
CA THR A 162 9.05 -6.83 2.33
C THR A 162 8.01 -6.60 3.45
N GLU A 163 7.64 -7.65 4.16
CA GLU A 163 6.86 -7.49 5.39
C GLU A 163 7.61 -6.61 6.40
N ALA A 164 6.87 -5.97 7.30
CA ALA A 164 7.47 -5.22 8.40
C ALA A 164 8.36 -6.13 9.25
N ASP A 165 9.49 -5.59 9.72
CA ASP A 165 10.33 -6.35 10.62
C ASP A 165 9.66 -6.50 12.01
N PHE A 166 9.92 -7.64 12.63
CA PHE A 166 9.25 -8.03 13.87
C PHE A 166 9.63 -7.16 15.08
N LEU A 167 10.75 -6.46 15.05
CA LEU A 167 11.28 -5.72 16.20
C LEU A 167 10.87 -4.26 16.23
N HIS A 168 10.82 -3.62 15.05
CA HIS A 168 10.67 -2.17 14.93
C HIS A 168 9.44 -1.76 14.10
N ASP A 169 8.74 -2.71 13.48
CA ASP A 169 7.70 -2.46 12.48
C ASP A 169 8.21 -1.64 11.28
N ASP A 170 9.50 -1.75 10.96
CA ASP A 170 10.14 -1.07 9.84
C ASP A 170 9.91 -1.82 8.55
N PHE A 171 9.70 -1.09 7.46
CA PHE A 171 9.59 -1.67 6.13
C PHE A 171 10.89 -1.52 5.36
N HIS A 172 11.23 -2.58 4.60
CA HIS A 172 12.43 -2.63 3.77
C HIS A 172 12.07 -2.98 2.33
N SER A 173 12.94 -2.61 1.40
CA SER A 173 12.85 -3.07 0.02
C SER A 173 13.87 -4.17 -0.25
N LEU A 174 13.55 -5.13 -1.10
CA LEU A 174 14.51 -6.13 -1.58
C LEU A 174 15.78 -5.45 -2.12
N GLY A 175 16.92 -5.78 -1.48
CA GLY A 175 18.22 -5.22 -1.81
C GLY A 175 18.38 -3.75 -1.42
N ASP A 176 17.63 -3.26 -0.44
CA ASP A 176 17.67 -1.89 0.08
C ASP A 176 17.44 -0.79 -0.99
N ALA A 177 16.84 -1.16 -2.12
CA ALA A 177 16.59 -0.25 -3.22
C ALA A 177 15.25 0.47 -3.05
N VAL A 178 15.27 1.78 -2.81
CA VAL A 178 14.10 2.64 -2.63
C VAL A 178 13.96 3.63 -3.79
N LEU A 179 12.73 3.95 -4.17
CA LEU A 179 12.42 4.90 -5.26
C LEU A 179 12.87 6.33 -4.91
N ALA A 180 12.72 6.70 -3.65
CA ALA A 180 13.05 8.03 -3.16
C ALA A 180 13.15 8.04 -1.62
N GLU A 181 13.69 9.12 -1.07
CA GLU A 181 13.60 9.52 0.33
C GLU A 181 12.75 10.81 0.42
N PHE A 182 11.82 10.85 1.37
CA PHE A 182 11.13 12.09 1.73
C PHE A 182 11.86 12.74 2.90
N LYS A 183 12.43 13.90 2.64
CA LYS A 183 13.26 14.63 3.64
C LYS A 183 12.99 16.13 3.56
N ASP A 184 12.84 16.77 4.72
CA ASP A 184 12.63 18.23 4.84
C ASP A 184 11.50 18.76 3.93
N GLY A 185 10.43 17.97 3.77
CA GLY A 185 9.28 18.30 2.94
C GLY A 185 9.49 18.12 1.43
N LYS A 186 10.57 17.47 1.00
CA LYS A 186 10.92 17.26 -0.42
C LYS A 186 11.17 15.79 -0.73
N ILE A 187 10.88 15.42 -1.95
CA ILE A 187 11.21 14.10 -2.49
C ILE A 187 12.61 14.15 -3.15
N ILE A 188 13.46 13.24 -2.73
CA ILE A 188 14.80 13.03 -3.28
C ILE A 188 14.76 11.67 -3.99
N PHE A 189 14.63 11.70 -5.31
CA PHE A 189 14.59 10.48 -6.13
C PHE A 189 15.93 9.75 -6.10
N SER A 190 15.84 8.42 -6.05
CA SER A 190 17.00 7.54 -6.14
C SER A 190 17.53 7.46 -7.58
N ASN A 191 18.85 7.32 -7.70
CA ASN A 191 19.52 7.01 -8.98
C ASN A 191 19.95 5.53 -9.05
N ASP A 192 19.33 4.65 -8.27
CA ASP A 192 19.69 3.23 -8.23
C ASP A 192 19.26 2.53 -9.52
N SER A 193 20.25 2.09 -10.31
CA SER A 193 20.02 1.42 -11.60
C SER A 193 19.29 0.06 -11.50
N ARG A 194 19.11 -0.47 -10.30
CA ARG A 194 18.33 -1.69 -10.04
C ARG A 194 16.82 -1.44 -10.04
N LEU A 195 16.41 -0.18 -10.02
CA LEU A 195 15.01 0.26 -10.06
C LEU A 195 14.64 0.78 -11.44
N PRO A 196 13.38 0.62 -11.85
CA PRO A 196 12.87 1.29 -13.03
C PRO A 196 12.90 2.82 -12.85
N SER A 197 13.19 3.53 -13.90
CA SER A 197 13.11 4.98 -13.95
C SER A 197 11.66 5.46 -13.83
N GLN A 198 11.45 6.74 -13.47
CA GLN A 198 10.09 7.33 -13.45
C GLN A 198 9.43 7.28 -14.82
N GLU A 199 10.21 7.38 -15.92
CA GLU A 199 9.70 7.23 -17.28
C GLU A 199 9.19 5.81 -17.55
N GLU A 200 9.92 4.78 -17.13
CA GLU A 200 9.49 3.38 -17.24
C GLU A 200 8.25 3.10 -16.39
N LEU A 201 8.21 3.62 -15.17
CA LEU A 201 7.05 3.49 -14.27
C LEU A 201 5.81 4.24 -14.78
N SER A 202 5.98 5.24 -15.65
CA SER A 202 4.85 5.97 -16.24
C SER A 202 4.16 5.24 -17.39
N LYS A 203 4.80 4.20 -17.93
CA LYS A 203 4.27 3.45 -19.08
C LYS A 203 3.34 2.34 -18.59
N PRO A 204 2.03 2.43 -18.89
CA PRO A 204 1.12 1.36 -18.53
C PRO A 204 1.51 0.08 -19.29
N LEU A 205 1.48 -1.03 -18.58
CA LEU A 205 1.69 -2.36 -19.16
C LEU A 205 0.34 -2.96 -19.52
N SER A 206 0.34 -3.95 -20.41
CA SER A 206 -0.89 -4.70 -20.73
C SER A 206 -1.51 -5.27 -19.47
N GLY A 207 -2.81 -5.09 -19.30
CA GLY A 207 -3.55 -5.67 -18.18
C GLY A 207 -3.42 -7.21 -18.16
N ILE A 208 -3.56 -7.79 -17.00
CA ILE A 208 -3.60 -9.25 -16.83
C ILE A 208 -5.01 -9.79 -16.70
N THR A 209 -6.00 -8.91 -16.68
CA THR A 209 -7.42 -9.26 -16.70
C THR A 209 -8.14 -8.44 -17.76
N ASP A 210 -9.01 -9.07 -18.51
CA ASP A 210 -9.86 -8.44 -19.55
C ASP A 210 -11.25 -8.09 -19.00
N GLY A 211 -11.48 -8.24 -17.71
CA GLY A 211 -12.75 -8.02 -17.03
C GLY A 211 -12.58 -7.79 -15.53
N GLU A 212 -13.61 -8.17 -14.80
CA GLU A 212 -13.58 -8.14 -13.34
C GLU A 212 -12.50 -9.09 -12.81
N PHE A 213 -11.75 -8.63 -11.82
CA PHE A 213 -10.73 -9.43 -11.16
C PHE A 213 -11.39 -10.33 -10.12
N GLU A 214 -11.15 -11.63 -10.24
CA GLU A 214 -11.57 -12.65 -9.30
C GLU A 214 -10.37 -13.49 -8.89
N LEU A 215 -10.29 -13.84 -7.62
CA LEU A 215 -9.33 -14.80 -7.09
C LEU A 215 -9.94 -16.20 -7.12
N SER A 216 -9.30 -17.09 -7.84
CA SER A 216 -9.72 -18.49 -7.91
C SER A 216 -8.59 -19.43 -7.52
N GLY A 217 -8.93 -20.37 -6.66
CA GLY A 217 -8.02 -21.42 -6.22
C GLY A 217 -7.09 -21.03 -5.07
N ARG A 218 -6.47 -22.03 -4.51
CA ARG A 218 -5.59 -21.90 -3.35
C ARG A 218 -4.12 -22.07 -3.74
N VAL A 219 -3.29 -21.17 -3.23
CA VAL A 219 -1.84 -21.32 -3.24
C VAL A 219 -1.42 -21.82 -1.86
N VAL A 220 -0.65 -22.89 -1.83
CA VAL A 220 -0.06 -23.42 -0.60
C VAL A 220 1.41 -23.03 -0.58
N LEU A 221 1.82 -22.23 0.40
CA LEU A 221 3.21 -21.88 0.63
C LEU A 221 3.81 -22.90 1.60
N LEU A 222 4.87 -23.59 1.16
CA LEU A 222 5.63 -24.53 1.97
C LEU A 222 7.03 -23.98 2.25
N LYS A 223 7.29 -23.65 3.50
CA LYS A 223 8.64 -23.29 3.91
C LYS A 223 9.46 -24.55 4.12
N SER A 224 10.33 -24.87 3.16
CA SER A 224 11.26 -26.00 3.26
C SER A 224 12.34 -25.74 4.30
N TYR A 225 12.69 -26.77 5.07
CA TYR A 225 13.81 -26.76 6.01
C TYR A 225 14.49 -28.14 6.04
N PRO A 226 15.77 -28.22 6.45
CA PRO A 226 16.46 -29.49 6.56
C PRO A 226 15.73 -30.45 7.50
N GLY A 227 15.40 -31.67 7.00
CA GLY A 227 14.66 -32.69 7.75
C GLY A 227 13.13 -32.59 7.62
N LEU A 228 12.58 -31.71 6.78
CA LEU A 228 11.16 -31.71 6.47
C LEU A 228 10.80 -33.02 5.73
N ASP A 229 9.88 -33.78 6.30
CA ASP A 229 9.33 -34.97 5.66
C ASP A 229 8.11 -34.59 4.82
N TYR A 230 8.28 -34.56 3.52
CA TYR A 230 7.21 -34.17 2.57
C TYR A 230 6.10 -35.23 2.50
N SER A 231 6.35 -36.50 2.96
CA SER A 231 5.33 -37.55 2.96
C SER A 231 4.21 -37.28 3.99
N GLU A 232 4.51 -36.50 5.03
CA GLU A 232 3.53 -36.08 6.04
C GLU A 232 2.64 -34.94 5.57
N LEU A 233 2.98 -34.27 4.46
CA LEU A 233 2.21 -33.16 3.93
C LEU A 233 0.96 -33.67 3.18
N ARG A 234 -0.18 -33.59 3.85
CA ARG A 234 -1.49 -33.96 3.25
C ARG A 234 -2.10 -32.76 2.52
N ILE A 235 -1.60 -32.45 1.34
CA ILE A 235 -2.21 -31.41 0.48
C ILE A 235 -3.39 -32.06 -0.25
N LYS A 236 -4.60 -31.64 0.09
CA LYS A 236 -5.81 -32.03 -0.66
C LYS A 236 -5.81 -31.29 -1.99
N HIS A 237 -5.84 -32.04 -3.09
CA HIS A 237 -5.77 -31.48 -4.45
C HIS A 237 -7.03 -30.71 -4.87
N ASP A 238 -8.15 -30.88 -4.17
CA ASP A 238 -9.39 -30.16 -4.46
C ASP A 238 -9.21 -28.68 -4.13
N ASN A 239 -9.15 -27.83 -5.16
CA ASN A 239 -8.98 -26.36 -5.11
C ASN A 239 -7.56 -25.85 -4.81
N VAL A 240 -6.49 -26.64 -4.93
CA VAL A 240 -5.12 -26.14 -4.89
C VAL A 240 -4.63 -25.88 -6.31
N CYS A 241 -4.30 -24.63 -6.62
CA CYS A 241 -3.79 -24.21 -7.93
C CYS A 241 -2.28 -24.29 -8.03
N ALA A 242 -1.59 -24.03 -6.93
CA ALA A 242 -0.13 -24.05 -6.87
C ALA A 242 0.38 -24.40 -5.47
N VAL A 243 1.58 -24.97 -5.45
CA VAL A 243 2.40 -25.17 -4.24
C VAL A 243 3.73 -24.46 -4.49
N VAL A 244 4.12 -23.56 -3.60
CA VAL A 244 5.32 -22.72 -3.69
C VAL A 244 6.23 -22.98 -2.49
#